data_3d5a6c363db081b3f90cfb4a75c8e9b4
#
_entry.id   3d5a6c363db081b3f90cfb4a75c8e9b4
#
_cell.length_a   1.000
_cell.length_b   1.000
_cell.length_c   1.000
_cell.angle_alpha   90.00
_cell.angle_beta   90.00
_cell.angle_gamma   90.00
#
_symmetry.space_group_name_H-M   'P 1'
#
loop_
_entity.id
_entity.type
_entity.pdbx_description
1 polymer ?
#
loop_
_entity_poly.entity_id
_entity_poly.type
_entity_poly.pdbx_seq_one_letter_code
_entity_poly.pdbx_strand_id
1 'polypeptide(L)'
;MHTPPRHSWTAPARLAALLLPLALLSLACQDPPPPPPPVEEDPNAVQGQRIIHRRLESGDAITSDNTGVRSTLSVLVPTGAAFEARPFVATGDDTFKFEDVPQGPYYLKRGADSYLITEQRQLKLDEYLLGREGVITVPAALPVTLSVDGLAPMDAYQEFDVIAPNAGAAGVIHLDPAPQPGATSLSGQPAEYRSAFGRQEIIDGSKGDQLYLIQKLRRSAGDFNYFAAARAMTLTGVTLRSDGQATPVGGTFSDIAPRPLSVNWRRSSFEAWRAAVHPLAVSLPETSVRHSLIVAPAVGGLSEGIVGYAGELLSGNIPAGNQDVSLTLEYGNPYPSTWGVVANVVHRYQIPVRLSAQGPAGSVGVSLKEQLEVGAFASQAIEPRLSPPTQLQVDGANAQEDRTLGSLTPVFTWEPPALGTADVYELRIFRLYTTADAPDVLRTETLATFLTAQRQVRVPPGVLQAKQAYVVRLGAMRTPGVDLTQAPYRQDSVVDTSLAESLSSVLSTP
;
A
#
# COMPACT_ATOMS: atom_id res chain seq x y z
N MET A 1 29.95 -42.18 35.85
CA MET A 1 31.10 -43.08 36.05
C MET A 1 31.81 -43.25 34.71
N HIS A 2 33.12 -42.94 34.73
CA HIS A 2 34.19 -43.10 33.76
C HIS A 2 34.48 -41.93 32.79
N THR A 3 35.35 -41.10 33.27
CA THR A 3 36.37 -40.32 32.56
C THR A 3 37.74 -41.03 32.70
N PRO A 4 38.85 -40.56 32.13
CA PRO A 4 39.40 -40.52 30.75
C PRO A 4 40.68 -41.42 30.61
N PRO A 5 41.63 -41.24 29.68
CA PRO A 5 42.81 -40.44 30.00
C PRO A 5 43.46 -39.62 28.88
N ARG A 6 44.25 -38.65 29.33
CA ARG A 6 45.25 -37.84 28.62
C ARG A 6 46.50 -38.67 28.27
N HIS A 7 47.14 -38.33 27.15
CA HIS A 7 48.58 -38.52 27.01
C HIS A 7 49.26 -37.31 26.34
N SER A 8 50.18 -36.75 27.09
CA SER A 8 51.22 -35.80 26.72
C SER A 8 52.41 -36.51 26.07
N TRP A 9 53.09 -35.92 25.09
CA TRP A 9 54.53 -36.14 24.86
C TRP A 9 55.21 -34.89 24.35
N THR A 10 56.32 -34.62 24.92
CA THR A 10 57.26 -33.50 24.88
C THR A 10 58.23 -33.57 23.71
N ALA A 11 58.80 -32.40 23.40
CA ALA A 11 59.83 -32.04 22.41
C ALA A 11 61.17 -32.86 22.52
N PRO A 12 62.13 -32.69 21.59
CA PRO A 12 63.07 -31.56 21.70
C PRO A 12 63.59 -30.94 20.37
N ALA A 13 64.22 -29.79 20.58
CA ALA A 13 64.86 -28.89 19.66
C ALA A 13 66.10 -29.47 18.92
N ARG A 14 66.37 -28.98 17.70
CA ARG A 14 67.73 -28.79 17.18
C ARG A 14 67.81 -27.47 16.41
N LEU A 15 68.71 -26.61 16.88
CA LEU A 15 69.33 -25.46 16.21
C LEU A 15 70.03 -25.87 14.92
N ALA A 16 69.81 -25.09 13.86
CA ALA A 16 70.81 -24.95 12.78
C ALA A 16 70.75 -23.46 12.35
N ALA A 17 71.86 -22.77 12.72
CA ALA A 17 72.15 -21.42 12.28
C ALA A 17 72.62 -21.43 10.83
N LEU A 18 71.99 -20.66 9.94
CA LEU A 18 72.53 -20.30 8.62
C LEU A 18 72.43 -18.76 8.49
N LEU A 19 73.64 -18.16 8.50
CA LEU A 19 73.88 -16.76 8.18
C LEU A 19 73.58 -16.50 6.70
N LEU A 20 72.71 -15.64 6.40
CA LEU A 20 72.51 -15.00 5.09
C LEU A 20 72.60 -13.48 5.25
N PRO A 21 73.18 -12.74 4.31
CA PRO A 21 73.50 -11.34 4.49
C PRO A 21 72.25 -10.44 4.37
N LEU A 22 72.19 -9.46 5.25
CA LEU A 22 71.23 -8.36 5.23
C LEU A 22 71.44 -7.51 3.96
N ALA A 23 70.61 -7.68 2.94
CA ALA A 23 70.42 -6.68 1.92
C ALA A 23 69.33 -5.74 2.43
N LEU A 24 69.69 -4.56 2.86
CA LEU A 24 68.81 -3.42 3.15
C LEU A 24 68.11 -2.98 1.86
N LEU A 25 66.93 -3.52 1.58
CA LEU A 25 65.96 -2.91 0.66
C LEU A 25 65.24 -1.84 1.46
N SER A 26 65.62 -0.59 1.26
CA SER A 26 64.83 0.59 1.63
C SER A 26 63.55 0.61 0.77
N LEU A 27 62.52 -0.07 1.25
CA LEU A 27 61.13 0.21 0.81
C LEU A 27 60.82 1.62 1.26
N ALA A 28 60.94 2.57 0.36
CA ALA A 28 60.31 3.89 0.54
C ALA A 28 58.82 3.63 0.80
N CYS A 29 58.35 3.88 2.01
CA CYS A 29 56.96 4.04 2.30
C CYS A 29 56.46 5.21 1.43
N GLN A 30 55.89 4.89 0.27
CA GLN A 30 55.04 5.88 -0.39
C GLN A 30 53.83 6.06 0.52
N ASP A 31 53.69 7.25 1.08
CA ASP A 31 52.47 7.64 1.75
C ASP A 31 51.28 7.32 0.83
N PRO A 32 50.21 6.70 1.33
CA PRO A 32 49.01 6.51 0.53
C PRO A 32 48.58 7.85 -0.07
N PRO A 33 48.19 7.89 -1.33
CA PRO A 33 47.72 9.14 -1.94
C PRO A 33 46.67 9.77 -1.01
N PRO A 34 46.69 11.11 -0.83
CA PRO A 34 45.72 11.76 0.01
C PRO A 34 44.33 11.37 -0.48
N PRO A 35 43.38 11.11 0.44
CA PRO A 35 42.00 10.83 0.05
C PRO A 35 41.54 11.91 -0.92
N PRO A 36 40.80 11.54 -1.98
CA PRO A 36 40.26 12.54 -2.89
C PRO A 36 39.49 13.58 -2.09
N PRO A 37 39.60 14.86 -2.44
CA PRO A 37 38.85 15.90 -1.73
C PRO A 37 37.37 15.51 -1.72
N PRO A 38 36.64 15.79 -0.63
CA PRO A 38 35.21 15.55 -0.60
C PRO A 38 34.58 16.18 -1.84
N VAL A 39 33.81 15.41 -2.59
CA VAL A 39 33.04 15.97 -3.72
C VAL A 39 32.10 17.00 -3.09
N GLU A 40 32.31 18.26 -3.43
CA GLU A 40 31.46 19.35 -2.95
C GLU A 40 30.06 19.07 -3.50
N GLU A 41 29.13 18.70 -2.61
CA GLU A 41 27.76 18.44 -3.01
C GLU A 41 27.13 19.74 -3.54
N ASP A 42 26.68 19.73 -4.79
CA ASP A 42 25.97 20.87 -5.37
C ASP A 42 24.67 21.11 -4.60
N PRO A 43 24.52 22.21 -3.86
CA PRO A 43 23.33 22.46 -3.06
C PRO A 43 22.06 22.64 -3.91
N ASN A 44 22.21 22.86 -5.21
CA ASN A 44 21.12 22.98 -6.18
C ASN A 44 20.84 21.68 -6.92
N ALA A 45 21.45 20.58 -6.52
CA ALA A 45 21.11 19.27 -7.05
C ALA A 45 20.06 18.57 -6.18
N VAL A 46 19.15 17.86 -6.84
CA VAL A 46 18.30 16.81 -6.22
C VAL A 46 18.80 15.48 -6.76
N GLN A 47 19.14 14.60 -5.88
CA GLN A 47 19.63 13.27 -6.25
C GLN A 47 18.92 12.18 -5.46
N GLY A 48 18.97 10.96 -5.94
CA GLY A 48 18.31 9.86 -5.29
C GLY A 48 18.67 8.52 -5.87
N GLN A 49 18.10 7.52 -5.24
CA GLN A 49 18.18 6.13 -5.68
C GLN A 49 16.80 5.53 -5.86
N ARG A 50 16.74 4.49 -6.68
CA ARG A 50 15.59 3.60 -6.79
C ARG A 50 16.09 2.17 -6.78
N ILE A 51 15.83 1.50 -5.68
CA ILE A 51 16.09 0.08 -5.49
C ILE A 51 14.74 -0.63 -5.43
N ILE A 52 14.62 -1.77 -6.09
CA ILE A 52 13.45 -2.62 -5.99
C ILE A 52 13.74 -3.70 -4.96
N HIS A 53 13.00 -3.66 -3.85
CA HIS A 53 13.00 -4.69 -2.82
C HIS A 53 11.88 -5.67 -3.13
N ARG A 54 12.24 -6.90 -3.48
CA ARG A 54 11.27 -7.97 -3.70
C ARG A 54 11.14 -8.80 -2.44
N ARG A 55 9.93 -8.80 -1.89
CA ARG A 55 9.57 -9.63 -0.73
C ARG A 55 9.24 -11.03 -1.20
N LEU A 56 10.01 -12.00 -0.75
CA LEU A 56 9.79 -13.42 -0.97
C LEU A 56 9.44 -14.09 0.35
N GLU A 57 8.89 -15.28 0.30
CA GLU A 57 8.64 -16.07 1.50
C GLU A 57 9.95 -16.45 2.24
N SER A 58 11.03 -16.61 1.49
CA SER A 58 12.38 -16.90 2.02
C SER A 58 13.15 -15.67 2.53
N GLY A 59 12.60 -14.46 2.35
CA GLY A 59 13.26 -13.19 2.65
C GLY A 59 13.29 -12.25 1.45
N ASP A 60 14.14 -11.23 1.49
CA ASP A 60 14.19 -10.21 0.46
C ASP A 60 15.23 -10.52 -0.61
N ALA A 61 14.85 -10.21 -1.86
CA ALA A 61 15.77 -10.05 -2.97
C ALA A 61 15.81 -8.56 -3.38
N ILE A 62 17.00 -8.06 -3.66
CA ILE A 62 17.21 -6.68 -4.08
C ILE A 62 17.61 -6.67 -5.54
N THR A 63 16.95 -5.84 -6.35
CA THR A 63 17.31 -5.60 -7.74
C THR A 63 17.46 -4.12 -8.02
N SER A 64 18.49 -3.74 -8.75
CA SER A 64 18.65 -2.39 -9.27
C SER A 64 17.91 -2.28 -10.60
N ASP A 65 17.01 -1.32 -10.71
CA ASP A 65 16.32 -1.03 -11.99
C ASP A 65 16.09 0.46 -12.14
N ASN A 66 16.88 1.04 -13.02
CA ASN A 66 16.84 2.44 -13.36
C ASN A 66 16.03 2.73 -14.64
N THR A 67 15.68 1.72 -15.41
CA THR A 67 15.06 1.89 -16.74
C THR A 67 13.68 2.53 -16.64
N GLY A 68 12.87 2.15 -15.64
CA GLY A 68 11.56 2.74 -15.39
C GLY A 68 11.62 4.17 -14.84
N VAL A 69 12.69 4.55 -14.15
CA VAL A 69 12.87 5.90 -13.58
C VAL A 69 13.07 6.93 -14.69
N ARG A 70 13.88 6.63 -15.70
CA ARG A 70 14.25 7.56 -16.77
C ARG A 70 13.07 8.08 -17.57
N SER A 71 12.03 7.27 -17.76
CA SER A 71 10.86 7.60 -18.58
C SER A 71 9.72 8.24 -17.80
N THR A 72 9.74 8.20 -16.46
CA THR A 72 8.59 8.54 -15.63
C THR A 72 8.82 9.66 -14.62
N LEU A 73 10.09 10.04 -14.36
CA LEU A 73 10.43 11.11 -13.42
C LEU A 73 10.71 12.43 -14.13
N SER A 74 10.16 13.49 -13.59
CA SER A 74 10.56 14.87 -13.92
C SER A 74 10.46 15.76 -12.69
N VAL A 75 11.37 16.74 -12.58
CA VAL A 75 11.29 17.78 -11.56
C VAL A 75 10.71 19.04 -12.21
N LEU A 76 9.69 19.60 -11.56
CA LEU A 76 9.07 20.87 -11.92
C LEU A 76 9.36 21.88 -10.81
N VAL A 77 9.95 23.01 -11.16
CA VAL A 77 10.25 24.10 -10.24
C VAL A 77 9.22 25.21 -10.45
N PRO A 78 8.48 25.63 -9.40
CA PRO A 78 7.59 26.79 -9.52
C PRO A 78 8.37 28.08 -9.76
N THR A 79 8.02 28.82 -10.82
CA THR A 79 8.60 30.14 -11.14
C THR A 79 7.45 31.14 -11.29
N GLY A 80 7.09 31.80 -10.18
CA GLY A 80 5.89 32.64 -10.16
C GLY A 80 4.62 31.85 -10.45
N ALA A 81 3.91 32.15 -11.54
CA ALA A 81 2.71 31.43 -11.99
C ALA A 81 3.02 30.21 -12.90
N ALA A 82 4.24 30.04 -13.34
CA ALA A 82 4.69 29.00 -14.25
C ALA A 82 5.41 27.87 -13.52
N PHE A 83 5.75 26.82 -14.26
CA PHE A 83 6.61 25.72 -13.83
C PHE A 83 7.69 25.49 -14.87
N GLU A 84 8.91 25.30 -14.44
CA GLU A 84 10.04 24.95 -15.28
C GLU A 84 10.50 23.52 -14.99
N ALA A 85 10.64 22.72 -16.04
CA ALA A 85 11.16 21.36 -15.90
C ALA A 85 12.70 21.39 -15.79
N ARG A 86 13.25 20.48 -14.97
CA ARG A 86 14.70 20.26 -14.86
C ARG A 86 15.09 18.95 -15.54
N PRO A 87 16.26 18.91 -16.20
CA PRO A 87 16.70 17.71 -16.90
C PRO A 87 17.05 16.60 -15.93
N PHE A 88 16.71 15.36 -16.31
CA PHE A 88 17.08 14.14 -15.62
C PHE A 88 18.47 13.68 -16.08
N VAL A 89 19.33 13.38 -15.13
CA VAL A 89 20.67 12.82 -15.38
C VAL A 89 20.78 11.47 -14.66
N ALA A 90 21.06 10.40 -15.41
CA ALA A 90 21.39 9.11 -14.81
C ALA A 90 22.84 9.13 -14.33
N THR A 91 23.08 8.78 -13.06
CA THR A 91 24.39 8.76 -12.43
C THR A 91 24.90 7.34 -12.13
N GLY A 92 24.07 6.33 -12.29
CA GLY A 92 24.36 4.92 -12.10
C GLY A 92 23.15 4.07 -12.51
N ASP A 93 23.22 2.77 -12.20
CA ASP A 93 22.12 1.83 -12.54
C ASP A 93 20.87 2.04 -11.69
N ASP A 94 21.04 2.51 -10.47
CA ASP A 94 20.00 2.74 -9.48
C ASP A 94 19.96 4.17 -8.93
N THR A 95 20.77 5.07 -9.49
CA THR A 95 20.92 6.45 -9.02
C THR A 95 20.61 7.48 -10.12
N PHE A 96 20.08 8.62 -9.71
CA PHE A 96 19.70 9.72 -10.58
C PHE A 96 20.01 11.08 -9.95
N LYS A 97 20.09 12.11 -10.78
CA LYS A 97 20.29 13.50 -10.40
C LYS A 97 19.42 14.43 -11.25
N PHE A 98 18.95 15.51 -10.65
CA PHE A 98 18.42 16.69 -11.32
C PHE A 98 19.28 17.87 -10.93
N GLU A 99 19.74 18.62 -11.91
CA GLU A 99 20.59 19.80 -11.73
C GLU A 99 19.78 21.09 -11.77
N ASP A 100 20.34 22.16 -11.25
CA ASP A 100 19.75 23.51 -11.26
C ASP A 100 18.37 23.58 -10.58
N VAL A 101 18.14 22.80 -9.54
CA VAL A 101 16.92 22.87 -8.73
C VAL A 101 17.15 23.87 -7.59
N PRO A 102 16.52 25.08 -7.64
CA PRO A 102 16.70 26.10 -6.61
C PRO A 102 16.33 25.59 -5.22
N GLN A 103 16.86 26.25 -4.18
CA GLN A 103 16.45 25.96 -2.81
C GLN A 103 14.96 26.25 -2.61
N GLY A 104 14.32 25.46 -1.72
CA GLY A 104 12.88 25.50 -1.48
C GLY A 104 12.13 24.34 -2.15
N PRO A 105 10.79 24.40 -2.12
CA PRO A 105 9.95 23.30 -2.58
C PRO A 105 9.97 23.15 -4.11
N TYR A 106 10.03 21.92 -4.55
CA TYR A 106 9.88 21.51 -5.94
C TYR A 106 8.91 20.33 -6.05
N TYR A 107 8.46 20.05 -7.27
CA TYR A 107 7.54 18.97 -7.58
C TYR A 107 8.29 17.86 -8.29
N LEU A 108 8.42 16.71 -7.69
CA LEU A 108 8.83 15.49 -8.37
C LEU A 108 7.59 14.84 -8.96
N LYS A 109 7.43 14.91 -10.27
CA LYS A 109 6.38 14.20 -10.99
C LYS A 109 6.81 12.76 -11.21
N ARG A 110 5.93 11.82 -10.90
CA ARG A 110 6.11 10.36 -11.03
C ARG A 110 4.99 9.81 -11.90
N GLY A 111 5.31 9.39 -13.11
CA GLY A 111 4.30 8.93 -14.06
C GLY A 111 3.40 10.07 -14.57
N ALA A 112 2.14 9.74 -14.86
CA ALA A 112 1.21 10.67 -15.49
C ALA A 112 0.59 11.67 -14.49
N ASP A 113 0.27 11.22 -13.30
CA ASP A 113 -0.69 11.85 -12.39
C ASP A 113 -0.21 11.97 -10.92
N SER A 114 0.98 11.50 -10.59
CA SER A 114 1.48 11.50 -9.21
C SER A 114 2.61 12.51 -9.02
N TYR A 115 2.50 13.33 -7.98
CA TYR A 115 3.44 14.39 -7.65
C TYR A 115 3.85 14.31 -6.17
N LEU A 116 5.16 14.39 -5.91
CA LEU A 116 5.71 14.66 -4.59
C LEU A 116 6.17 16.11 -4.52
N ILE A 117 5.67 16.89 -3.56
CA ILE A 117 6.13 18.24 -3.30
C ILE A 117 7.02 18.19 -2.06
N THR A 118 8.30 18.49 -2.22
CA THR A 118 9.30 18.32 -1.17
C THR A 118 10.43 19.34 -1.31
N GLU A 119 11.20 19.51 -0.25
CA GLU A 119 12.47 20.25 -0.22
C GLU A 119 13.67 19.30 -0.06
N GLN A 120 13.41 17.99 0.03
CA GLN A 120 14.46 17.00 0.22
C GLN A 120 15.40 16.95 -0.98
N ARG A 121 16.70 16.96 -0.73
CA ARG A 121 17.74 16.90 -1.78
C ARG A 121 18.22 15.48 -2.04
N GLN A 122 17.96 14.59 -1.08
CA GLN A 122 18.27 13.17 -1.17
C GLN A 122 16.96 12.38 -1.14
N LEU A 123 16.60 11.74 -2.25
CA LEU A 123 15.36 10.98 -2.38
C LEU A 123 15.62 9.48 -2.37
N LYS A 124 14.75 8.74 -1.71
CA LYS A 124 14.70 7.27 -1.70
C LYS A 124 13.42 6.85 -2.42
N LEU A 125 13.55 6.55 -3.70
CA LEU A 125 12.43 6.07 -4.51
C LEU A 125 12.40 4.54 -4.57
N ASP A 126 12.83 3.91 -3.47
CA ASP A 126 12.84 2.47 -3.33
C ASP A 126 11.42 1.93 -3.37
N GLU A 127 11.18 0.91 -4.19
CA GLU A 127 9.90 0.24 -4.33
C GLU A 127 9.94 -1.11 -3.61
N TYR A 128 8.85 -1.44 -2.95
CA TYR A 128 8.66 -2.72 -2.28
C TYR A 128 7.60 -3.50 -3.04
N LEU A 129 8.02 -4.54 -3.72
CA LEU A 129 7.16 -5.40 -4.51
C LEU A 129 7.10 -6.80 -3.88
N LEU A 130 6.00 -7.48 -4.09
CA LEU A 130 5.91 -8.90 -3.77
C LEU A 130 6.30 -9.74 -4.99
N GLY A 131 6.90 -10.89 -4.69
CA GLY A 131 7.23 -11.87 -5.69
C GLY A 131 8.59 -11.72 -6.34
N ARG A 132 9.04 -12.81 -6.91
CA ARG A 132 10.30 -12.91 -7.65
C ARG A 132 10.26 -12.11 -8.94
N GLU A 133 11.40 -11.90 -9.50
CA GLU A 133 11.52 -11.31 -10.83
C GLU A 133 11.02 -12.28 -11.93
N GLY A 134 10.60 -11.71 -13.04
CA GLY A 134 10.21 -12.48 -14.24
C GLY A 134 8.93 -13.30 -14.09
N VAL A 135 8.01 -12.90 -13.20
CA VAL A 135 6.67 -13.48 -13.14
C VAL A 135 5.90 -13.07 -14.39
N ILE A 136 5.40 -14.07 -15.11
CA ILE A 136 4.58 -13.86 -16.28
C ILE A 136 3.15 -13.51 -15.84
N THR A 137 2.52 -12.55 -16.50
CA THR A 137 1.11 -12.21 -16.27
C THR A 137 0.30 -12.33 -17.55
N VAL A 138 -0.95 -12.80 -17.43
CA VAL A 138 -1.90 -12.91 -18.55
C VAL A 138 -3.20 -12.17 -18.24
N PRO A 139 -3.94 -11.70 -19.26
CA PRO A 139 -5.17 -10.92 -19.03
C PRO A 139 -6.39 -11.77 -18.65
N ALA A 140 -6.44 -13.04 -19.11
CA ALA A 140 -7.59 -13.91 -18.89
C ALA A 140 -7.46 -14.67 -17.56
N ALA A 141 -8.58 -14.94 -16.90
CA ALA A 141 -8.66 -15.85 -15.76
C ALA A 141 -8.07 -17.22 -16.13
N LEU A 142 -7.42 -17.88 -15.17
CA LEU A 142 -6.76 -19.16 -15.40
C LEU A 142 -7.68 -20.31 -14.96
N PRO A 143 -8.05 -21.22 -15.87
CA PRO A 143 -8.90 -22.34 -15.51
C PRO A 143 -8.16 -23.33 -14.59
N VAL A 144 -8.86 -23.79 -13.56
CA VAL A 144 -8.37 -24.80 -12.62
C VAL A 144 -9.46 -25.87 -12.40
N THR A 145 -9.05 -27.06 -12.00
CA THR A 145 -9.96 -28.13 -11.58
C THR A 145 -9.63 -28.51 -10.16
N LEU A 146 -10.57 -28.33 -9.25
CA LEU A 146 -10.37 -28.59 -7.83
C LEU A 146 -10.80 -30.00 -7.43
N SER A 147 -9.92 -30.70 -6.71
CA SER A 147 -10.22 -31.96 -6.02
C SER A 147 -9.68 -31.85 -4.60
N VAL A 148 -10.52 -31.40 -3.67
CA VAL A 148 -10.11 -31.02 -2.33
C VAL A 148 -11.04 -31.63 -1.27
N ASP A 149 -10.46 -31.98 -0.13
CA ASP A 149 -11.15 -32.51 1.03
C ASP A 149 -10.93 -31.61 2.27
N GLY A 150 -11.64 -31.93 3.35
CA GLY A 150 -11.44 -31.26 4.64
C GLY A 150 -11.97 -29.82 4.65
N LEU A 151 -12.94 -29.50 3.83
CA LEU A 151 -13.60 -28.20 3.86
C LEU A 151 -14.57 -28.09 5.04
N ALA A 152 -14.76 -26.90 5.56
CA ALA A 152 -15.97 -26.62 6.32
C ALA A 152 -17.17 -26.61 5.35
N PRO A 153 -18.39 -26.89 5.84
CA PRO A 153 -19.59 -26.87 5.00
C PRO A 153 -19.67 -25.59 4.17
N MET A 154 -19.70 -25.74 2.85
CA MET A 154 -19.72 -24.62 1.90
C MET A 154 -21.13 -24.01 1.76
N ASP A 155 -21.19 -22.72 1.48
CA ASP A 155 -22.39 -22.08 0.93
C ASP A 155 -22.27 -21.90 -0.59
N ALA A 156 -23.36 -21.49 -1.24
CA ALA A 156 -23.43 -21.39 -2.71
C ALA A 156 -22.55 -20.27 -3.32
N TYR A 157 -21.94 -19.41 -2.51
CA TYR A 157 -21.19 -18.23 -2.96
C TYR A 157 -19.75 -18.23 -2.47
N GLN A 158 -19.29 -19.36 -1.95
CA GLN A 158 -17.98 -19.43 -1.33
C GLN A 158 -16.88 -19.50 -2.38
N GLU A 159 -15.88 -18.66 -2.18
CA GLU A 159 -14.63 -18.63 -2.96
C GLU A 159 -13.48 -18.99 -2.03
N PHE A 160 -12.35 -19.40 -2.58
CA PHE A 160 -11.12 -19.58 -1.83
C PHE A 160 -10.18 -18.40 -2.09
N ASP A 161 -9.70 -17.75 -1.03
CA ASP A 161 -8.63 -16.79 -1.20
C ASP A 161 -7.34 -17.51 -1.62
N VAL A 162 -6.61 -16.87 -2.52
CA VAL A 162 -5.35 -17.35 -3.08
C VAL A 162 -4.25 -16.38 -2.72
N ILE A 163 -3.13 -16.89 -2.24
CA ILE A 163 -1.89 -16.13 -2.10
C ILE A 163 -0.72 -17.02 -2.51
N ALA A 164 0.14 -16.49 -3.37
CA ALA A 164 1.44 -17.08 -3.69
C ALA A 164 2.52 -15.99 -3.61
N PRO A 165 3.16 -15.83 -2.43
CA PRO A 165 4.05 -14.69 -2.15
C PRO A 165 5.21 -14.59 -3.13
N ASN A 166 5.83 -15.72 -3.49
CA ASN A 166 6.97 -15.74 -4.41
C ASN A 166 6.59 -15.41 -5.86
N ALA A 167 5.30 -15.58 -6.24
CA ALA A 167 4.78 -15.12 -7.51
C ALA A 167 4.22 -13.69 -7.46
N GLY A 168 4.17 -13.08 -6.27
CA GLY A 168 3.48 -11.81 -6.10
C GLY A 168 1.98 -11.91 -6.40
N ALA A 169 1.38 -13.09 -6.26
CA ALA A 169 0.00 -13.36 -6.63
C ALA A 169 -0.93 -13.29 -5.41
N ALA A 170 -2.04 -12.58 -5.56
CA ALA A 170 -3.15 -12.59 -4.62
C ALA A 170 -4.48 -12.50 -5.40
N GLY A 171 -5.50 -13.21 -4.93
CA GLY A 171 -6.78 -13.25 -5.61
C GLY A 171 -7.72 -14.30 -5.02
N VAL A 172 -8.55 -14.86 -5.87
CA VAL A 172 -9.53 -15.89 -5.48
C VAL A 172 -9.56 -17.03 -6.49
N ILE A 173 -9.90 -18.21 -6.02
CA ILE A 173 -10.42 -19.29 -6.85
C ILE A 173 -11.95 -19.17 -6.85
N HIS A 174 -12.49 -18.75 -7.96
CA HIS A 174 -13.93 -18.64 -8.20
C HIS A 174 -14.48 -19.97 -8.70
N LEU A 175 -15.51 -20.48 -8.02
CA LEU A 175 -16.15 -21.76 -8.36
C LEU A 175 -17.30 -21.54 -9.34
N ASP A 176 -17.23 -22.17 -10.49
CA ASP A 176 -18.30 -22.13 -11.51
C ASP A 176 -18.44 -23.54 -12.16
N PRO A 177 -19.58 -24.23 -11.99
CA PRO A 177 -20.77 -23.83 -11.21
C PRO A 177 -20.52 -23.75 -9.72
N ALA A 178 -21.41 -23.05 -9.01
CA ALA A 178 -21.38 -22.97 -7.54
C ALA A 178 -21.44 -24.37 -6.91
N PRO A 179 -20.75 -24.61 -5.79
CA PRO A 179 -20.76 -25.89 -5.10
C PRO A 179 -22.13 -26.17 -4.48
N GLN A 180 -22.38 -27.45 -4.20
CA GLN A 180 -23.57 -27.83 -3.45
C GLN A 180 -23.47 -27.29 -2.01
N PRO A 181 -24.50 -26.60 -1.48
CA PRO A 181 -24.50 -26.16 -0.09
C PRO A 181 -24.29 -27.33 0.87
N GLY A 182 -23.41 -27.11 1.84
CA GLY A 182 -23.04 -28.13 2.83
C GLY A 182 -21.92 -29.07 2.38
N ALA A 183 -21.40 -28.95 1.18
CA ALA A 183 -20.28 -29.77 0.71
C ALA A 183 -19.02 -29.56 1.59
N THR A 184 -18.38 -30.65 1.98
CA THR A 184 -17.12 -30.68 2.73
C THR A 184 -15.94 -31.21 1.92
N SER A 185 -16.19 -31.53 0.64
CA SER A 185 -15.19 -31.92 -0.34
C SER A 185 -15.65 -31.50 -1.73
N LEU A 186 -14.73 -31.33 -2.65
CA LEU A 186 -14.96 -31.08 -4.07
C LEU A 186 -14.20 -32.14 -4.88
N SER A 187 -14.79 -32.66 -5.94
CA SER A 187 -14.15 -33.65 -6.83
C SER A 187 -14.31 -33.23 -8.28
N GLY A 188 -13.20 -32.87 -8.93
CA GLY A 188 -13.23 -32.44 -10.32
C GLY A 188 -14.00 -31.13 -10.56
N GLN A 189 -14.14 -30.28 -9.54
CA GLN A 189 -14.91 -29.04 -9.62
C GLN A 189 -14.24 -28.03 -10.54
N PRO A 190 -14.91 -27.57 -11.61
CA PRO A 190 -14.41 -26.48 -12.45
C PRO A 190 -14.35 -25.17 -11.65
N ALA A 191 -13.29 -24.40 -11.89
CA ALA A 191 -13.06 -23.12 -11.22
C ALA A 191 -12.07 -22.27 -12.04
N GLU A 192 -11.89 -21.03 -11.61
CA GLU A 192 -10.95 -20.08 -12.23
C GLU A 192 -10.16 -19.33 -11.16
N TYR A 193 -8.84 -19.23 -11.35
CA TYR A 193 -8.05 -18.26 -10.61
C TYR A 193 -8.26 -16.88 -11.21
N ARG A 194 -8.61 -15.93 -10.34
CA ARG A 194 -8.81 -14.51 -10.66
C ARG A 194 -7.95 -13.66 -9.72
N SER A 195 -6.97 -12.96 -10.28
CA SER A 195 -6.12 -12.05 -9.52
C SER A 195 -6.87 -10.79 -9.07
N ALA A 196 -6.54 -10.32 -7.88
CA ALA A 196 -7.00 -9.03 -7.36
C ALA A 196 -6.41 -7.83 -8.13
N PHE A 197 -5.35 -8.02 -8.91
CA PHE A 197 -4.63 -6.96 -9.63
C PHE A 197 -5.03 -6.81 -11.10
N GLY A 198 -6.05 -7.52 -11.56
CA GLY A 198 -6.61 -7.40 -12.90
C GLY A 198 -5.86 -8.15 -14.01
N ARG A 199 -4.64 -8.62 -13.76
CA ARG A 199 -3.90 -9.56 -14.62
C ARG A 199 -3.50 -10.74 -13.76
N GLN A 200 -3.58 -11.96 -14.34
CA GLN A 200 -3.32 -13.19 -13.60
C GLN A 200 -1.82 -13.48 -13.60
N GLU A 201 -1.21 -13.52 -12.43
CA GLU A 201 0.16 -13.98 -12.24
C GLU A 201 0.22 -15.51 -12.42
N ILE A 202 1.18 -15.97 -13.24
CA ILE A 202 1.44 -17.40 -13.40
C ILE A 202 2.24 -17.88 -12.19
N ILE A 203 1.55 -18.59 -11.29
CA ILE A 203 2.17 -19.28 -10.16
C ILE A 203 2.92 -20.49 -10.72
N ASP A 204 4.22 -20.58 -10.47
CA ASP A 204 5.10 -21.61 -11.02
C ASP A 204 5.84 -22.38 -9.93
N GLY A 205 5.29 -23.51 -9.53
CA GLY A 205 5.88 -24.36 -8.49
C GLY A 205 7.27 -24.88 -8.82
N SER A 206 7.66 -24.94 -10.11
CA SER A 206 9.03 -25.32 -10.49
C SER A 206 10.06 -24.23 -10.13
N LYS A 207 9.61 -23.01 -9.89
CA LYS A 207 10.40 -21.86 -9.42
C LYS A 207 10.30 -21.64 -7.92
N GLY A 208 9.67 -22.56 -7.19
CA GLY A 208 9.52 -22.48 -5.75
C GLY A 208 8.34 -21.60 -5.29
N ASP A 209 7.41 -21.29 -6.20
CA ASP A 209 6.17 -20.61 -5.81
C ASP A 209 5.32 -21.57 -4.98
N GLN A 210 4.95 -21.12 -3.79
CA GLN A 210 4.05 -21.83 -2.88
C GLN A 210 2.68 -21.19 -2.94
N LEU A 211 1.63 -22.01 -3.02
CA LEU A 211 0.25 -21.57 -3.13
C LEU A 211 -0.49 -21.82 -1.81
N TYR A 212 -0.98 -20.77 -1.17
CA TYR A 212 -1.92 -20.85 -0.05
C TYR A 212 -3.34 -20.71 -0.58
N LEU A 213 -4.19 -21.68 -0.26
CA LEU A 213 -5.64 -21.61 -0.43
C LEU A 213 -6.31 -21.49 0.93
N ILE A 214 -7.18 -20.49 1.08
CA ILE A 214 -7.80 -20.16 2.36
C ILE A 214 -9.32 -20.18 2.20
N GLN A 215 -9.97 -20.96 3.04
CA GLN A 215 -11.42 -20.94 3.20
C GLN A 215 -11.78 -19.98 4.33
N LYS A 216 -12.49 -18.90 3.98
CA LYS A 216 -13.10 -17.99 4.97
C LYS A 216 -14.52 -18.43 5.27
N LEU A 217 -14.91 -18.37 6.53
CA LEU A 217 -16.25 -18.66 6.97
C LEU A 217 -16.95 -17.40 7.42
N ARG A 218 -18.24 -17.33 7.14
CA ARG A 218 -19.12 -16.34 7.72
C ARG A 218 -19.31 -16.63 9.21
N ARG A 219 -19.10 -15.63 10.04
CA ARG A 219 -19.27 -15.65 11.49
C ARG A 219 -20.12 -14.46 11.93
N SER A 220 -20.61 -14.51 13.17
CA SER A 220 -21.33 -13.40 13.79
C SER A 220 -20.88 -13.19 15.23
N ALA A 221 -20.90 -11.93 15.66
CA ALA A 221 -20.75 -11.53 17.06
C ALA A 221 -21.82 -10.48 17.36
N GLY A 222 -22.87 -10.88 18.07
CA GLY A 222 -24.10 -10.09 18.14
C GLY A 222 -24.70 -9.88 16.74
N ASP A 223 -25.00 -8.62 16.41
CA ASP A 223 -25.55 -8.24 15.10
C ASP A 223 -24.46 -8.02 14.02
N PHE A 224 -23.18 -8.16 14.38
CA PHE A 224 -22.08 -7.99 13.46
C PHE A 224 -21.74 -9.29 12.73
N ASN A 225 -21.85 -9.27 11.40
CA ASN A 225 -21.46 -10.39 10.54
C ASN A 225 -20.11 -10.09 9.88
N TYR A 226 -19.23 -11.08 9.85
CA TYR A 226 -17.89 -10.96 9.28
C TYR A 226 -17.46 -12.29 8.65
N PHE A 227 -16.45 -12.21 7.77
CA PHE A 227 -15.77 -13.37 7.24
C PHE A 227 -14.41 -13.50 7.91
N ALA A 228 -14.01 -14.71 8.23
CA ALA A 228 -12.73 -14.99 8.85
C ALA A 228 -12.10 -16.26 8.29
N ALA A 229 -10.79 -16.24 8.11
CA ALA A 229 -10.01 -17.41 7.74
C ALA A 229 -10.22 -18.51 8.79
N ALA A 230 -10.57 -19.70 8.35
CA ALA A 230 -10.91 -20.82 9.20
C ALA A 230 -10.18 -22.11 8.83
N ARG A 231 -9.96 -22.34 7.53
CA ARG A 231 -9.24 -23.49 7.02
C ARG A 231 -8.27 -23.06 5.93
N ALA A 232 -7.15 -23.76 5.83
CA ALA A 232 -6.18 -23.52 4.78
C ALA A 232 -5.55 -24.82 4.30
N MET A 233 -5.07 -24.80 3.06
CA MET A 233 -4.09 -25.75 2.58
C MET A 233 -2.96 -25.03 1.88
N THR A 234 -1.78 -25.60 1.93
CA THR A 234 -0.58 -25.09 1.28
C THR A 234 -0.11 -26.10 0.25
N LEU A 235 0.11 -25.65 -0.95
CA LEU A 235 0.52 -26.47 -2.08
C LEU A 235 1.88 -26.03 -2.60
N THR A 236 2.76 -26.99 -2.79
CA THR A 236 4.05 -26.84 -3.45
C THR A 236 4.03 -27.55 -4.80
N GLY A 237 4.79 -27.07 -5.78
CA GLY A 237 4.93 -27.73 -7.08
C GLY A 237 3.74 -27.54 -8.04
N VAL A 238 2.74 -26.74 -7.69
CA VAL A 238 1.63 -26.41 -8.60
C VAL A 238 2.09 -25.32 -9.56
N THR A 239 1.91 -25.56 -10.87
CA THR A 239 2.16 -24.55 -11.90
C THR A 239 0.85 -24.30 -12.65
N LEU A 240 0.34 -23.07 -12.59
CA LEU A 240 -0.87 -22.65 -13.28
C LEU A 240 -0.59 -22.52 -14.79
N ARG A 241 -1.49 -23.05 -15.61
CA ARG A 241 -1.34 -23.10 -17.08
C ARG A 241 -1.95 -21.86 -17.70
N SER A 242 -1.26 -21.31 -18.70
CA SER A 242 -1.73 -20.16 -19.49
C SER A 242 -2.17 -20.55 -20.90
N ASP A 243 -2.21 -21.85 -21.22
CA ASP A 243 -2.58 -22.40 -22.52
C ASP A 243 -4.09 -22.66 -22.66
N GLY A 244 -4.90 -22.23 -21.71
CA GLY A 244 -6.35 -22.42 -21.67
C GLY A 244 -6.78 -23.79 -21.16
N GLN A 245 -5.85 -24.68 -20.82
CA GLN A 245 -6.16 -25.94 -20.17
C GLN A 245 -6.28 -25.77 -18.67
N ALA A 246 -7.25 -26.46 -18.06
CA ALA A 246 -7.43 -26.42 -16.61
C ALA A 246 -6.26 -27.08 -15.88
N THR A 247 -5.72 -26.37 -14.88
CA THR A 247 -4.70 -26.91 -13.99
C THR A 247 -5.36 -27.72 -12.87
N PRO A 248 -5.01 -29.00 -12.67
CA PRO A 248 -5.51 -29.76 -11.52
C PRO A 248 -4.89 -29.21 -10.24
N VAL A 249 -5.73 -28.89 -9.27
CA VAL A 249 -5.36 -28.42 -7.93
C VAL A 249 -6.06 -29.33 -6.91
N GLY A 250 -5.30 -30.02 -6.09
CA GLY A 250 -5.84 -30.97 -5.14
C GLY A 250 -5.10 -31.00 -3.81
N GLY A 251 -5.81 -31.39 -2.74
CA GLY A 251 -5.24 -31.49 -1.41
C GLY A 251 -6.30 -31.51 -0.30
N THR A 252 -5.83 -31.40 0.93
CA THR A 252 -6.71 -31.42 2.10
C THR A 252 -6.57 -30.14 2.90
N PHE A 253 -7.67 -29.46 3.12
CA PHE A 253 -7.74 -28.30 4.03
C PHE A 253 -7.63 -28.76 5.49
N SER A 254 -6.86 -28.02 6.25
CA SER A 254 -6.73 -28.22 7.69
C SER A 254 -7.33 -27.03 8.44
N ASP A 255 -7.80 -27.29 9.66
CA ASP A 255 -8.28 -26.25 10.57
C ASP A 255 -7.13 -25.28 10.92
N ILE A 256 -7.41 -23.99 10.91
CA ILE A 256 -6.52 -22.96 11.44
C ILE A 256 -6.94 -22.67 12.89
N ALA A 257 -5.98 -22.71 13.82
CA ALA A 257 -6.27 -22.37 15.21
C ALA A 257 -6.87 -20.95 15.33
N PRO A 258 -8.04 -20.80 15.94
CA PRO A 258 -8.69 -19.49 16.07
C PRO A 258 -7.89 -18.59 17.03
N ARG A 259 -7.82 -17.32 16.71
CA ARG A 259 -7.20 -16.24 17.50
C ARG A 259 -8.28 -15.23 17.87
N PRO A 260 -8.45 -14.89 19.15
CA PRO A 260 -9.41 -13.88 19.56
C PRO A 260 -8.89 -12.46 19.19
N LEU A 261 -9.81 -11.60 18.80
CA LEU A 261 -9.58 -10.18 18.58
C LEU A 261 -10.58 -9.38 19.40
N SER A 262 -10.12 -8.68 20.42
CA SER A 262 -10.94 -7.69 21.13
C SER A 262 -11.02 -6.41 20.29
N VAL A 263 -12.23 -5.95 20.03
CA VAL A 263 -12.52 -4.72 19.29
C VAL A 263 -13.29 -3.78 20.19
N ASN A 264 -12.73 -2.62 20.47
CA ASN A 264 -13.38 -1.54 21.19
C ASN A 264 -13.36 -0.28 20.32
N TRP A 265 -14.30 -0.21 19.36
CA TRP A 265 -14.34 0.86 18.37
C TRP A 265 -15.30 1.97 18.79
N ARG A 266 -14.76 3.13 19.11
CA ARG A 266 -15.48 4.35 19.51
C ARG A 266 -16.00 5.11 18.29
N ARG A 267 -17.02 4.58 17.66
CA ARG A 267 -17.60 5.16 16.43
C ARG A 267 -18.16 6.55 16.64
N SER A 268 -18.68 6.84 17.83
CA SER A 268 -19.15 8.17 18.22
C SER A 268 -18.05 9.22 18.12
N SER A 269 -16.81 8.87 18.47
CA SER A 269 -15.63 9.76 18.34
C SER A 269 -15.27 10.04 16.88
N PHE A 270 -15.46 9.09 15.97
CA PHE A 270 -15.30 9.30 14.52
C PHE A 270 -16.40 10.20 14.00
N GLU A 271 -17.67 9.94 14.35
CA GLU A 271 -18.84 10.69 13.89
C GLU A 271 -18.79 12.16 14.32
N ALA A 272 -18.14 12.47 15.44
CA ALA A 272 -17.93 13.85 15.91
C ALA A 272 -17.17 14.73 14.89
N TRP A 273 -16.37 14.13 14.01
CA TRP A 273 -15.62 14.84 12.97
C TRP A 273 -16.37 15.02 11.65
N ARG A 274 -17.57 14.53 11.52
CA ARG A 274 -18.37 14.59 10.27
C ARG A 274 -18.44 16.00 9.66
N ALA A 275 -18.72 17.00 10.47
CA ALA A 275 -18.82 18.39 9.99
C ALA A 275 -17.47 18.96 9.53
N ALA A 276 -16.35 18.49 10.09
CA ALA A 276 -15.01 18.87 9.65
C ALA A 276 -14.61 18.19 8.33
N VAL A 277 -15.19 17.04 8.02
CA VAL A 277 -15.00 16.37 6.71
C VAL A 277 -15.59 17.25 5.60
N HIS A 278 -16.86 17.64 5.75
CA HIS A 278 -17.56 18.56 4.85
C HIS A 278 -18.89 18.98 5.49
N PRO A 279 -19.37 20.23 5.34
CA PRO A 279 -20.65 20.68 5.90
C PRO A 279 -21.86 19.83 5.46
N LEU A 280 -21.82 19.30 4.23
CA LEU A 280 -22.86 18.43 3.68
C LEU A 280 -22.61 16.93 3.91
N ALA A 281 -21.58 16.57 4.66
CA ALA A 281 -21.30 15.16 4.92
C ALA A 281 -22.47 14.50 5.65
N VAL A 282 -22.88 13.35 5.15
CA VAL A 282 -23.93 12.55 5.76
C VAL A 282 -23.35 11.23 6.24
N SER A 283 -23.86 10.72 7.34
CA SER A 283 -23.63 9.34 7.73
C SER A 283 -24.20 8.45 6.63
N LEU A 284 -23.49 7.35 6.33
CA LEU A 284 -23.92 6.46 5.27
C LEU A 284 -25.34 5.94 5.53
N PRO A 285 -26.21 5.91 4.51
CA PRO A 285 -27.48 5.18 4.62
C PRO A 285 -27.17 3.71 4.92
N GLU A 286 -27.93 3.09 5.81
CA GLU A 286 -27.74 1.71 6.27
C GLU A 286 -27.61 0.67 5.14
N THR A 287 -28.03 1.03 3.93
CA THR A 287 -28.15 0.11 2.80
C THR A 287 -27.01 0.14 1.79
N SER A 288 -26.11 1.14 1.76
CA SER A 288 -25.23 1.32 0.60
C SER A 288 -23.73 1.21 0.84
N VAL A 289 -23.20 1.74 1.91
CA VAL A 289 -21.77 1.63 2.24
C VAL A 289 -21.63 1.42 3.73
N ARG A 290 -20.72 0.56 4.12
CA ARG A 290 -20.53 0.16 5.52
C ARG A 290 -19.16 0.59 5.99
N HIS A 291 -19.07 0.92 7.28
CA HIS A 291 -17.78 1.03 7.93
C HIS A 291 -17.10 -0.34 7.93
N SER A 292 -15.81 -0.41 7.67
CA SER A 292 -15.09 -1.68 7.60
C SER A 292 -14.15 -1.88 8.78
N LEU A 293 -14.09 -3.13 9.23
CA LEU A 293 -13.07 -3.66 10.11
C LEU A 293 -12.35 -4.77 9.36
N ILE A 294 -11.04 -4.68 9.28
CA ILE A 294 -10.21 -5.63 8.53
C ILE A 294 -9.02 -6.03 9.39
N VAL A 295 -8.69 -7.32 9.37
CA VAL A 295 -7.41 -7.85 9.85
C VAL A 295 -6.68 -8.42 8.65
N ALA A 296 -5.47 -7.98 8.42
CA ALA A 296 -4.68 -8.37 7.26
C ALA A 296 -3.23 -8.70 7.63
N PRO A 297 -2.56 -9.58 6.89
CA PRO A 297 -1.14 -9.81 7.07
C PRO A 297 -0.32 -8.63 6.57
N ALA A 298 0.81 -8.37 7.23
CA ALA A 298 1.90 -7.54 6.74
C ALA A 298 3.01 -8.48 6.23
N VAL A 299 3.00 -8.74 4.93
CA VAL A 299 3.95 -9.67 4.30
C VAL A 299 5.36 -9.12 4.42
N GLY A 300 6.30 -9.91 4.97
CA GLY A 300 7.66 -9.47 5.24
C GLY A 300 7.86 -8.82 6.62
N GLY A 301 6.84 -8.78 7.48
CA GLY A 301 6.93 -8.32 8.87
C GLY A 301 6.37 -6.93 9.12
N LEU A 302 6.51 -6.43 10.36
CA LEU A 302 5.89 -5.17 10.78
C LEU A 302 6.74 -3.93 10.45
N SER A 303 8.05 -4.08 10.31
CA SER A 303 8.95 -2.93 10.10
C SER A 303 9.05 -2.49 8.64
N GLU A 304 8.95 -3.44 7.72
CA GLU A 304 9.14 -3.20 6.28
C GLU A 304 8.18 -4.03 5.43
N GLY A 305 7.17 -4.63 6.04
CA GLY A 305 6.20 -5.46 5.36
C GLY A 305 5.23 -4.65 4.50
N ILE A 306 4.63 -5.32 3.54
CA ILE A 306 3.59 -4.74 2.70
C ILE A 306 2.23 -5.09 3.29
N VAL A 307 1.48 -4.07 3.68
CA VAL A 307 0.13 -4.21 4.25
C VAL A 307 -0.91 -4.13 3.13
N GLY A 308 -1.93 -5.00 3.22
CA GLY A 308 -3.09 -4.95 2.30
C GLY A 308 -2.88 -5.65 0.96
N TYR A 309 -1.75 -6.31 0.77
CA TYR A 309 -1.48 -7.11 -0.42
C TYR A 309 -2.14 -8.49 -0.37
N ALA A 310 -2.03 -9.17 0.76
CA ALA A 310 -2.55 -10.51 0.92
C ALA A 310 -4.02 -10.49 1.34
N GLY A 311 -4.72 -11.58 1.09
CA GLY A 311 -6.12 -11.76 1.49
C GLY A 311 -6.33 -11.51 2.98
N GLU A 312 -7.40 -10.85 3.29
CA GLU A 312 -7.79 -10.49 4.64
C GLU A 312 -8.01 -11.73 5.49
N LEU A 313 -7.42 -11.76 6.69
CA LEU A 313 -7.66 -12.81 7.67
C LEU A 313 -9.03 -12.69 8.32
N LEU A 314 -9.53 -11.45 8.42
CA LEU A 314 -10.87 -11.11 8.85
C LEU A 314 -11.33 -9.88 8.08
N SER A 315 -12.56 -9.91 7.57
CA SER A 315 -13.22 -8.74 7.00
C SER A 315 -14.68 -8.69 7.43
N GLY A 316 -15.10 -7.52 7.89
CA GLY A 316 -16.46 -7.28 8.32
C GLY A 316 -16.90 -5.86 8.01
N ASN A 317 -18.17 -5.73 7.63
CA ASN A 317 -18.80 -4.46 7.40
C ASN A 317 -19.81 -4.18 8.51
N ILE A 318 -19.54 -3.17 9.31
CA ILE A 318 -20.46 -2.71 10.36
C ILE A 318 -21.49 -1.77 9.73
N PRO A 319 -22.78 -1.95 10.01
CA PRO A 319 -23.83 -1.04 9.56
C PRO A 319 -23.52 0.42 9.91
N ALA A 320 -24.01 1.35 9.12
CA ALA A 320 -23.90 2.77 9.40
C ALA A 320 -24.50 3.09 10.78
N GLY A 321 -24.07 4.19 11.35
CA GLY A 321 -24.50 4.65 12.67
C GLY A 321 -23.31 5.12 13.50
N ASN A 322 -23.59 5.70 14.64
CA ASN A 322 -22.60 6.31 15.53
C ASN A 322 -22.44 5.58 16.87
N GLN A 323 -23.08 4.43 17.03
CA GLN A 323 -22.97 3.67 18.27
C GLN A 323 -21.60 2.98 18.37
N ASP A 324 -21.02 3.07 19.55
CA ASP A 324 -19.77 2.39 19.87
C ASP A 324 -19.94 0.87 19.82
N VAL A 325 -18.88 0.19 19.40
CA VAL A 325 -18.85 -1.25 19.21
C VAL A 325 -17.82 -1.87 20.17
N SER A 326 -18.26 -2.81 20.98
CA SER A 326 -17.38 -3.63 21.82
C SER A 326 -17.67 -5.09 21.55
N LEU A 327 -16.75 -5.79 20.88
CA LEU A 327 -16.91 -7.15 20.38
C LEU A 327 -15.65 -7.98 20.65
N THR A 328 -15.82 -9.28 20.75
CA THR A 328 -14.73 -10.25 20.60
C THR A 328 -15.00 -11.05 19.32
N LEU A 329 -14.08 -10.96 18.38
CA LEU A 329 -14.10 -11.65 17.09
C LEU A 329 -13.06 -12.78 17.10
N GLU A 330 -13.17 -13.71 16.16
CA GLU A 330 -12.20 -14.78 15.98
C GLU A 330 -11.76 -14.88 14.53
N TYR A 331 -10.47 -15.08 14.30
CA TYR A 331 -9.91 -15.33 12.98
C TYR A 331 -8.77 -16.34 13.03
N GLY A 332 -8.50 -17.02 11.93
CA GLY A 332 -7.31 -17.85 11.75
C GLY A 332 -6.18 -17.09 11.05
N ASN A 333 -4.95 -17.51 11.29
CA ASN A 333 -3.79 -17.03 10.54
C ASN A 333 -2.96 -18.22 10.03
N PRO A 334 -3.05 -18.56 8.73
CA PRO A 334 -2.31 -19.67 8.14
C PRO A 334 -0.88 -19.31 7.74
N TYR A 335 -0.52 -18.02 7.80
CA TYR A 335 0.75 -17.53 7.29
C TYR A 335 1.91 -17.76 8.25
N PRO A 336 3.16 -17.67 7.76
CA PRO A 336 4.35 -17.78 8.59
C PRO A 336 4.34 -16.76 9.75
N SER A 337 4.88 -17.18 10.90
CA SER A 337 4.95 -16.30 12.08
C SER A 337 5.85 -15.07 11.90
N THR A 338 6.69 -15.06 10.85
CA THR A 338 7.52 -13.93 10.44
C THR A 338 6.71 -12.80 9.79
N TRP A 339 5.50 -13.10 9.32
CA TRP A 339 4.60 -12.08 8.81
C TRP A 339 3.93 -11.37 9.99
N GLY A 340 3.89 -10.05 9.91
CA GLY A 340 3.11 -9.25 10.84
C GLY A 340 1.60 -9.38 10.58
N VAL A 341 0.82 -8.94 11.54
CA VAL A 341 -0.64 -8.82 11.39
C VAL A 341 -1.07 -7.44 11.83
N VAL A 342 -1.85 -6.78 10.99
CA VAL A 342 -2.43 -5.48 11.27
C VAL A 342 -3.94 -5.55 11.32
N ALA A 343 -4.53 -4.67 12.11
CA ALA A 343 -5.97 -4.45 12.11
C ALA A 343 -6.26 -2.99 11.78
N ASN A 344 -7.30 -2.74 11.01
CA ASN A 344 -7.72 -1.39 10.70
C ASN A 344 -9.24 -1.25 10.77
N VAL A 345 -9.68 -0.03 11.10
CA VAL A 345 -11.06 0.42 10.96
C VAL A 345 -11.12 1.58 9.97
N VAL A 346 -12.18 1.60 9.19
CA VAL A 346 -12.46 2.69 8.25
C VAL A 346 -13.87 3.19 8.50
N HIS A 347 -13.95 4.39 9.03
CA HIS A 347 -15.23 5.11 9.20
C HIS A 347 -15.46 5.99 7.98
N ARG A 348 -16.58 5.78 7.29
CA ARG A 348 -16.87 6.41 5.99
C ARG A 348 -17.98 7.42 6.10
N TYR A 349 -17.85 8.48 5.30
CA TYR A 349 -18.89 9.49 5.07
C TYR A 349 -19.13 9.60 3.56
N GLN A 350 -20.32 10.08 3.22
CA GLN A 350 -20.65 10.46 1.85
C GLN A 350 -20.98 11.95 1.78
N ILE A 351 -20.45 12.60 0.78
CA ILE A 351 -20.75 13.99 0.48
C ILE A 351 -21.55 14.01 -0.82
N PRO A 352 -22.81 14.48 -0.78
CA PRO A 352 -23.59 14.64 -1.99
C PRO A 352 -22.94 15.69 -2.89
N VAL A 353 -22.80 15.38 -4.15
CA VAL A 353 -22.23 16.25 -5.18
C VAL A 353 -23.15 16.26 -6.40
N ARG A 354 -23.14 17.36 -7.15
CA ARG A 354 -23.93 17.52 -8.37
C ARG A 354 -23.07 18.14 -9.46
N LEU A 355 -23.08 17.57 -10.65
CA LEU A 355 -22.25 18.03 -11.77
C LEU A 355 -22.56 19.48 -12.18
N SER A 356 -23.82 19.88 -12.09
CA SER A 356 -24.31 21.25 -12.28
C SER A 356 -25.63 21.41 -11.53
N ALA A 357 -26.17 22.61 -11.42
CA ALA A 357 -27.44 22.89 -10.69
C ALA A 357 -28.61 21.98 -11.09
N GLN A 358 -28.64 21.50 -12.34
CA GLN A 358 -29.70 20.62 -12.88
C GLN A 358 -29.10 19.31 -13.44
N GLY A 359 -27.79 19.12 -13.29
CA GLY A 359 -27.07 17.93 -13.77
C GLY A 359 -27.24 16.73 -12.86
N PRO A 360 -26.66 15.59 -13.27
CA PRO A 360 -26.69 14.37 -12.49
C PRO A 360 -26.09 14.57 -11.11
N ALA A 361 -26.73 13.95 -10.12
CA ALA A 361 -26.30 13.94 -8.72
C ALA A 361 -25.63 12.60 -8.39
N GLY A 362 -24.73 12.63 -7.44
CA GLY A 362 -24.07 11.46 -6.89
C GLY A 362 -23.49 11.76 -5.52
N SER A 363 -22.57 10.93 -5.08
CA SER A 363 -21.83 11.18 -3.84
C SER A 363 -20.36 10.80 -3.99
N VAL A 364 -19.51 11.48 -3.25
CA VAL A 364 -18.09 11.15 -3.11
C VAL A 364 -17.81 10.68 -1.69
N GLY A 365 -17.15 9.52 -1.58
CA GLY A 365 -16.78 8.95 -0.30
C GLY A 365 -15.49 9.54 0.22
N VAL A 366 -15.46 9.77 1.54
CA VAL A 366 -14.26 10.10 2.31
C VAL A 366 -14.28 9.31 3.62
N SER A 367 -13.13 9.24 4.30
CA SER A 367 -12.98 8.37 5.46
C SER A 367 -12.03 8.93 6.52
N LEU A 368 -12.23 8.43 7.74
CA LEU A 368 -11.22 8.39 8.77
C LEU A 368 -10.81 6.93 8.95
N LYS A 369 -9.51 6.66 8.90
CA LYS A 369 -8.92 5.31 9.04
C LYS A 369 -7.93 5.29 10.19
N GLU A 370 -8.01 4.24 11.01
CA GLU A 370 -7.00 3.91 12.00
C GLU A 370 -6.48 2.50 11.73
N GLN A 371 -5.16 2.35 11.67
CA GLN A 371 -4.47 1.08 11.47
C GLN A 371 -3.37 0.91 12.50
N LEU A 372 -3.29 -0.27 13.06
CA LEU A 372 -2.33 -0.65 14.09
C LEU A 372 -1.90 -2.09 13.91
N GLU A 373 -0.75 -2.45 14.48
CA GLU A 373 -0.45 -3.84 14.77
C GLU A 373 -1.59 -4.46 15.59
N VAL A 374 -1.94 -5.71 15.32
CA VAL A 374 -3.16 -6.35 15.85
C VAL A 374 -3.21 -6.40 17.38
N GLY A 375 -2.06 -6.59 18.05
CA GLY A 375 -1.99 -6.61 19.52
C GLY A 375 -2.21 -5.23 20.12
N ALA A 376 -1.62 -4.19 19.52
CA ALA A 376 -1.85 -2.80 19.89
C ALA A 376 -3.31 -2.40 19.64
N PHE A 377 -3.88 -2.81 18.51
CA PHE A 377 -5.29 -2.60 18.18
C PHE A 377 -6.22 -3.21 19.23
N ALA A 378 -5.96 -4.45 19.63
CA ALA A 378 -6.82 -5.19 20.57
C ALA A 378 -6.71 -4.69 22.03
N SER A 379 -5.63 -3.99 22.37
CA SER A 379 -5.33 -3.57 23.76
C SER A 379 -5.91 -2.22 24.18
N GLN A 380 -6.49 -1.46 23.23
CA GLN A 380 -6.97 -0.10 23.48
C GLN A 380 -8.32 0.19 22.81
N ALA A 381 -8.96 1.30 23.23
CA ALA A 381 -10.07 1.86 22.49
C ALA A 381 -9.58 2.46 21.17
N ILE A 382 -10.28 2.16 20.08
CA ILE A 382 -9.97 2.70 18.75
C ILE A 382 -10.77 3.97 18.54
N GLU A 383 -10.06 5.07 18.57
CA GLU A 383 -10.56 6.44 18.37
C GLU A 383 -9.73 7.13 17.28
N PRO A 384 -10.23 8.20 16.65
CA PRO A 384 -9.42 8.99 15.74
C PRO A 384 -8.20 9.57 16.46
N ARG A 385 -7.01 9.30 15.96
CA ARG A 385 -5.76 9.93 16.42
C ARG A 385 -5.41 11.16 15.58
N LEU A 386 -6.16 11.36 14.50
CA LEU A 386 -6.01 12.48 13.59
C LEU A 386 -7.39 12.95 13.13
N SER A 387 -7.63 14.27 13.15
CA SER A 387 -8.83 14.85 12.56
C SER A 387 -8.60 15.27 11.10
N PRO A 388 -9.66 15.49 10.32
CA PRO A 388 -9.52 16.08 8.99
C PRO A 388 -8.77 17.42 9.02
N PRO A 389 -8.01 17.77 7.97
CA PRO A 389 -7.54 19.13 7.77
C PRO A 389 -8.73 20.09 7.66
N THR A 390 -8.55 21.31 8.14
CA THR A 390 -9.63 22.31 8.20
C THR A 390 -9.36 23.48 7.26
N GLN A 391 -10.39 24.31 7.03
CA GLN A 391 -10.30 25.54 6.21
C GLN A 391 -9.68 25.30 4.83
N LEU A 392 -10.10 24.24 4.15
CA LEU A 392 -9.67 24.01 2.76
C LEU A 392 -10.12 25.18 1.88
N GLN A 393 -9.15 25.85 1.26
CA GLN A 393 -9.35 27.00 0.40
C GLN A 393 -8.79 26.75 -1.01
N VAL A 394 -9.35 27.42 -1.98
CA VAL A 394 -8.82 27.51 -3.35
C VAL A 394 -8.73 28.99 -3.73
N ASP A 395 -7.52 29.45 -4.10
CA ASP A 395 -7.19 30.84 -4.41
C ASP A 395 -7.67 31.81 -3.29
N GLY A 396 -7.54 31.39 -2.02
CA GLY A 396 -7.94 32.15 -0.83
C GLY A 396 -9.43 32.14 -0.49
N ALA A 397 -10.24 31.39 -1.23
CA ALA A 397 -11.67 31.29 -0.99
C ALA A 397 -12.08 29.89 -0.52
N ASN A 398 -13.14 29.77 0.31
CA ASN A 398 -13.61 28.50 0.85
C ASN A 398 -13.90 27.48 -0.25
N ALA A 399 -13.17 26.36 -0.27
CA ALA A 399 -13.33 25.31 -1.25
C ALA A 399 -14.50 24.35 -0.95
N GLN A 400 -15.11 24.45 0.22
CA GLN A 400 -16.30 23.68 0.60
C GLN A 400 -17.63 24.33 0.16
N GLU A 401 -17.54 25.28 -0.75
CA GLU A 401 -18.66 25.92 -1.46
C GLU A 401 -18.47 25.75 -2.96
N ASP A 402 -19.55 25.49 -3.68
CA ASP A 402 -19.52 25.38 -5.15
C ASP A 402 -19.03 26.68 -5.76
N ARG A 403 -18.06 26.58 -6.69
CA ARG A 403 -17.51 27.80 -7.32
C ARG A 403 -16.86 27.53 -8.68
N THR A 404 -16.72 28.62 -9.43
CA THR A 404 -15.90 28.64 -10.64
C THR A 404 -14.50 29.14 -10.29
N LEU A 405 -13.49 28.38 -10.70
CA LEU A 405 -12.06 28.73 -10.53
C LEU A 405 -11.67 29.89 -11.45
N GLY A 406 -10.76 30.73 -11.00
CA GLY A 406 -10.22 31.82 -11.80
C GLY A 406 -9.17 31.39 -12.82
N SER A 407 -8.58 30.20 -12.67
CA SER A 407 -7.50 29.69 -13.51
C SER A 407 -7.49 28.16 -13.58
N LEU A 408 -6.67 27.60 -14.48
CA LEU A 408 -6.40 26.16 -14.56
C LEU A 408 -5.21 25.73 -13.69
N THR A 409 -4.60 26.67 -12.96
CA THR A 409 -3.47 26.42 -12.05
C THR A 409 -3.73 27.01 -10.66
N PRO A 410 -4.88 26.68 -10.03
CA PRO A 410 -5.26 27.24 -8.74
C PRO A 410 -4.29 26.82 -7.64
N VAL A 411 -4.32 27.57 -6.54
CA VAL A 411 -3.59 27.26 -5.31
C VAL A 411 -4.56 26.78 -4.25
N PHE A 412 -4.38 25.55 -3.78
CA PHE A 412 -5.09 25.02 -2.61
C PHE A 412 -4.26 25.28 -1.35
N THR A 413 -4.92 25.71 -0.29
CA THR A 413 -4.35 25.89 1.05
C THR A 413 -5.27 25.33 2.10
N TRP A 414 -4.74 24.98 3.28
CA TRP A 414 -5.52 24.44 4.40
C TRP A 414 -4.84 24.68 5.74
N GLU A 415 -5.61 24.56 6.80
CA GLU A 415 -5.09 24.51 8.16
C GLU A 415 -4.92 23.05 8.64
N PRO A 416 -3.96 22.81 9.55
CA PRO A 416 -3.66 21.48 10.05
C PRO A 416 -4.86 20.87 10.79
N PRO A 417 -4.84 19.52 11.02
CA PRO A 417 -5.76 18.85 11.89
C PRO A 417 -5.87 19.52 13.27
N ALA A 418 -7.09 19.61 13.81
CA ALA A 418 -7.34 20.09 15.17
C ALA A 418 -6.98 19.03 16.23
N LEU A 419 -7.00 17.75 15.85
CA LEU A 419 -6.57 16.62 16.67
C LEU A 419 -5.38 15.94 16.00
N GLY A 420 -4.30 15.72 16.75
CA GLY A 420 -3.09 15.07 16.29
C GLY A 420 -2.22 15.96 15.40
N THR A 421 -1.15 15.37 14.88
CA THR A 421 -0.21 16.03 13.97
C THR A 421 -0.06 15.17 12.73
N ALA A 422 -0.27 15.76 11.56
CA ALA A 422 -0.01 15.11 10.29
C ALA A 422 1.48 15.16 9.97
N ASP A 423 2.04 14.05 9.55
CA ASP A 423 3.40 13.97 9.02
C ASP A 423 3.42 14.40 7.54
N VAL A 424 2.31 14.12 6.82
CA VAL A 424 2.18 14.42 5.40
C VAL A 424 0.71 14.59 5.03
N TYR A 425 0.45 15.32 3.94
CA TYR A 425 -0.86 15.49 3.35
C TYR A 425 -0.90 14.90 1.95
N GLU A 426 -2.05 14.33 1.59
CA GLU A 426 -2.34 13.86 0.25
C GLU A 426 -3.52 14.63 -0.32
N LEU A 427 -3.30 15.37 -1.39
CA LEU A 427 -4.35 16.08 -2.12
C LEU A 427 -4.61 15.36 -3.44
N ARG A 428 -5.85 14.87 -3.63
CA ARG A 428 -6.28 14.21 -4.87
C ARG A 428 -7.33 15.05 -5.59
N ILE A 429 -7.14 15.23 -6.89
CA ILE A 429 -8.09 15.92 -7.76
C ILE A 429 -8.85 14.87 -8.57
N PHE A 430 -10.18 14.91 -8.45
CA PHE A 430 -11.08 14.05 -9.22
C PHE A 430 -11.88 14.90 -10.20
N ARG A 431 -11.91 14.47 -11.47
CA ARG A 431 -12.86 14.99 -12.45
C ARG A 431 -14.23 14.32 -12.22
N LEU A 432 -15.27 15.13 -12.27
CA LEU A 432 -16.67 14.67 -12.29
C LEU A 432 -17.13 14.62 -13.74
N TYR A 433 -17.70 13.49 -14.16
CA TYR A 433 -18.15 13.32 -15.53
C TYR A 433 -19.30 12.30 -15.62
N THR A 434 -19.95 12.25 -16.78
CA THR A 434 -20.91 11.21 -17.18
C THR A 434 -20.45 10.60 -18.50
N THR A 435 -20.97 9.43 -18.83
CA THR A 435 -20.71 8.78 -20.12
C THR A 435 -21.97 8.80 -20.99
N ALA A 436 -21.83 8.67 -22.30
CA ALA A 436 -22.96 8.74 -23.22
C ALA A 436 -23.97 7.59 -23.01
N ASP A 437 -23.47 6.43 -22.59
CA ASP A 437 -24.27 5.24 -22.24
C ASP A 437 -24.96 5.34 -20.85
N ALA A 438 -24.51 6.26 -19.99
CA ALA A 438 -25.06 6.46 -18.65
C ALA A 438 -25.04 7.94 -18.27
N PRO A 439 -25.84 8.81 -18.95
CA PRO A 439 -25.78 10.27 -18.78
C PRO A 439 -26.26 10.74 -17.40
N ASP A 440 -27.05 9.94 -16.71
CA ASP A 440 -27.58 10.24 -15.37
C ASP A 440 -26.70 9.70 -14.22
N VAL A 441 -25.62 8.98 -14.54
CA VAL A 441 -24.71 8.40 -13.56
C VAL A 441 -23.45 9.24 -13.45
N LEU A 442 -23.32 9.94 -12.32
CA LEU A 442 -22.11 10.71 -12.02
C LEU A 442 -20.94 9.77 -11.70
N ARG A 443 -19.83 9.98 -12.37
CA ARG A 443 -18.58 9.22 -12.22
C ARG A 443 -17.45 10.16 -11.80
N THR A 444 -16.42 9.56 -11.20
CA THR A 444 -15.18 10.24 -10.82
C THR A 444 -13.98 9.60 -11.50
N GLU A 445 -13.01 10.40 -11.89
CA GLU A 445 -11.72 9.96 -12.41
C GLU A 445 -10.61 10.72 -11.69
N THR A 446 -9.62 10.01 -11.14
CA THR A 446 -8.44 10.65 -10.54
C THR A 446 -7.57 11.25 -11.63
N LEU A 447 -7.30 12.55 -11.54
CA LEU A 447 -6.43 13.26 -12.49
C LEU A 447 -5.04 13.52 -11.93
N ALA A 448 -4.94 13.78 -10.63
CA ALA A 448 -3.66 14.01 -9.99
C ALA A 448 -3.72 13.71 -8.49
N THR A 449 -2.60 13.22 -7.97
CA THR A 449 -2.34 13.01 -6.56
C THR A 449 -1.08 13.77 -6.17
N PHE A 450 -1.16 14.61 -5.14
CA PHE A 450 -0.04 15.37 -4.60
C PHE A 450 0.23 14.92 -3.18
N LEU A 451 1.46 14.53 -2.90
CA LEU A 451 1.95 14.19 -1.57
C LEU A 451 2.87 15.31 -1.08
N THR A 452 2.66 15.84 0.12
CA THR A 452 3.42 16.98 0.64
C THR A 452 3.34 17.11 2.16
N ALA A 453 4.42 17.58 2.79
CA ALA A 453 4.36 18.05 4.18
C ALA A 453 3.92 19.52 4.29
N GLN A 454 3.83 20.24 3.18
CA GLN A 454 3.38 21.64 3.16
C GLN A 454 1.85 21.71 3.25
N ARG A 455 1.33 22.84 3.66
CA ARG A 455 -0.11 23.13 3.72
C ARG A 455 -0.61 23.90 2.50
N GLN A 456 0.05 23.66 1.37
CA GLN A 456 -0.24 24.33 0.12
C GLN A 456 0.12 23.44 -1.07
N VAL A 457 -0.72 23.47 -2.10
CA VAL A 457 -0.46 22.87 -3.41
C VAL A 457 -0.89 23.86 -4.49
N ARG A 458 0.03 24.21 -5.37
CA ARG A 458 -0.31 24.84 -6.65
C ARG A 458 -0.47 23.75 -7.70
N VAL A 459 -1.58 23.77 -8.42
CA VAL A 459 -1.83 22.77 -9.48
C VAL A 459 -0.97 23.09 -10.70
N PRO A 460 -0.13 22.15 -11.18
CA PRO A 460 0.65 22.35 -12.39
C PRO A 460 -0.23 22.51 -13.65
N PRO A 461 0.26 23.21 -14.69
CA PRO A 461 -0.41 23.28 -15.99
C PRO A 461 -0.68 21.88 -16.58
N GLY A 462 -1.84 21.75 -17.24
CA GLY A 462 -2.25 20.51 -17.91
C GLY A 462 -2.94 19.48 -17.03
N VAL A 463 -3.02 19.69 -15.70
CA VAL A 463 -3.82 18.84 -14.79
C VAL A 463 -5.31 19.14 -14.95
N LEU A 464 -5.69 20.42 -14.85
CA LEU A 464 -7.08 20.84 -15.07
C LEU A 464 -7.30 21.23 -16.53
N GLN A 465 -8.51 21.00 -17.01
CA GLN A 465 -8.99 21.36 -18.34
C GLN A 465 -10.14 22.37 -18.24
N ALA A 466 -10.29 23.22 -19.25
CA ALA A 466 -11.37 24.19 -19.30
C ALA A 466 -12.75 23.49 -19.38
N LYS A 467 -13.79 24.14 -18.84
CA LYS A 467 -15.17 23.69 -18.88
C LYS A 467 -15.41 22.30 -18.27
N GLN A 468 -14.67 21.95 -17.23
CA GLN A 468 -14.82 20.71 -16.49
C GLN A 468 -15.22 20.99 -15.03
N ALA A 469 -15.72 19.98 -14.35
CA ALA A 469 -16.06 20.01 -12.94
C ALA A 469 -15.18 19.02 -12.15
N TYR A 470 -14.78 19.44 -10.96
CA TYR A 470 -13.85 18.70 -10.11
C TYR A 470 -14.30 18.70 -8.66
N VAL A 471 -13.84 17.71 -7.92
CA VAL A 471 -13.77 17.76 -6.46
C VAL A 471 -12.34 17.44 -6.02
N VAL A 472 -11.96 17.98 -4.88
CA VAL A 472 -10.61 17.81 -4.31
C VAL A 472 -10.75 17.15 -2.96
N ARG A 473 -10.11 15.99 -2.79
CA ARG A 473 -10.01 15.29 -1.54
C ARG A 473 -8.65 15.58 -0.91
N LEU A 474 -8.65 16.03 0.33
CA LEU A 474 -7.46 16.33 1.10
C LEU A 474 -7.40 15.39 2.30
N GLY A 475 -6.40 14.55 2.38
CA GLY A 475 -6.12 13.65 3.49
C GLY A 475 -4.93 14.14 4.30
N ALA A 476 -5.07 14.18 5.61
CA ALA A 476 -3.95 14.26 6.55
C ALA A 476 -3.55 12.84 6.93
N MET A 477 -2.25 12.54 6.95
CA MET A 477 -1.73 11.24 7.30
C MET A 477 -0.71 11.34 8.43
N ARG A 478 -0.82 10.42 9.38
CA ARG A 478 0.18 10.17 10.41
C ARG A 478 0.90 8.87 10.07
N THR A 479 2.23 8.96 9.91
CA THR A 479 3.09 7.86 9.45
C THR A 479 4.38 7.82 10.28
N PRO A 480 4.29 7.51 11.59
CA PRO A 480 5.41 7.64 12.50
C PRO A 480 6.60 6.79 12.05
N GLY A 481 7.78 7.40 12.08
CA GLY A 481 9.03 6.75 11.71
C GLY A 481 9.31 6.65 10.21
N VAL A 482 8.40 7.15 9.34
CA VAL A 482 8.61 7.17 7.88
C VAL A 482 8.39 8.57 7.32
N ASP A 483 9.44 9.17 6.79
CA ASP A 483 9.34 10.43 6.04
C ASP A 483 8.93 10.15 4.59
N LEU A 484 7.63 10.27 4.32
CA LEU A 484 7.08 10.07 2.97
C LEU A 484 7.46 11.21 2.00
N THR A 485 7.99 12.32 2.47
CA THR A 485 8.51 13.37 1.58
C THR A 485 9.90 13.06 1.04
N GLN A 486 10.60 12.13 1.67
CA GLN A 486 11.87 11.55 1.22
C GLN A 486 11.68 10.19 0.53
N ALA A 487 10.79 9.34 1.08
CA ALA A 487 10.57 7.95 0.66
C ALA A 487 9.08 7.69 0.36
N PRO A 488 8.52 8.28 -0.71
CA PRO A 488 7.07 8.30 -0.97
C PRO A 488 6.47 6.93 -1.28
N TYR A 489 7.26 5.96 -1.75
CA TYR A 489 6.77 4.61 -2.03
C TYR A 489 6.67 3.72 -0.79
N ARG A 490 7.07 4.22 0.39
CA ARG A 490 6.95 3.50 1.65
C ARG A 490 5.58 3.63 2.31
N GLN A 491 4.62 4.32 1.70
CA GLN A 491 3.29 4.51 2.25
C GLN A 491 2.62 3.19 2.66
N ASP A 492 2.70 2.17 1.79
CA ASP A 492 2.10 0.86 2.03
C ASP A 492 2.87 -0.02 3.04
N SER A 493 4.07 0.41 3.44
CA SER A 493 4.88 -0.27 4.45
C SER A 493 4.66 0.27 5.87
N VAL A 494 3.87 1.32 6.04
CA VAL A 494 3.64 1.91 7.36
C VAL A 494 2.52 1.17 8.07
N VAL A 495 2.86 0.47 9.15
CA VAL A 495 1.92 -0.34 9.93
C VAL A 495 1.04 0.53 10.83
N ASP A 496 1.65 1.46 11.58
CA ASP A 496 0.92 2.40 12.45
C ASP A 496 0.54 3.65 11.65
N THR A 497 -0.69 3.70 11.14
CA THR A 497 -1.16 4.84 10.35
C THR A 497 -2.50 5.36 10.82
N SER A 498 -2.67 6.67 10.71
CA SER A 498 -3.96 7.33 10.75
C SER A 498 -4.15 8.14 9.47
N LEU A 499 -5.35 8.10 8.92
CA LEU A 499 -5.76 8.94 7.78
C LEU A 499 -7.07 9.65 8.13
N ALA A 500 -7.12 10.95 7.90
CA ALA A 500 -8.35 11.71 8.05
C ALA A 500 -8.54 12.63 6.84
N GLU A 501 -9.67 12.47 6.15
CA GLU A 501 -9.94 13.13 4.88
C GLU A 501 -10.99 14.24 5.02
N SER A 502 -10.85 15.31 4.23
CA SER A 502 -11.87 16.31 3.93
C SER A 502 -12.09 16.39 2.41
N LEU A 503 -13.20 16.97 1.99
CA LEU A 503 -13.55 17.12 0.58
C LEU A 503 -13.93 18.58 0.28
N SER A 504 -13.62 19.04 -0.93
CA SER A 504 -14.19 20.27 -1.47
C SER A 504 -15.65 20.05 -1.95
N SER A 505 -16.41 21.13 -2.09
CA SER A 505 -17.56 21.16 -2.98
C SER A 505 -17.13 21.12 -4.45
N VAL A 506 -18.07 21.27 -5.38
CA VAL A 506 -17.78 21.21 -6.81
C VAL A 506 -17.07 22.48 -7.28
N LEU A 507 -15.91 22.30 -7.90
CA LEU A 507 -15.07 23.33 -8.46
C LEU A 507 -15.14 23.24 -9.99
N SER A 508 -15.65 24.27 -10.66
CA SER A 508 -15.75 24.33 -12.12
C SER A 508 -14.64 25.18 -12.69
N THR A 509 -14.11 24.83 -13.85
CA THR A 509 -13.18 25.68 -14.59
C THR A 509 -13.88 26.53 -15.64
N PRO A 510 -13.30 27.70 -15.98
CA PRO A 510 -13.84 28.57 -17.01
C PRO A 510 -13.83 27.99 -18.42
#